data_e0336482078a7104ab9f5f3511a654ca
#
_entry.id   e0336482078a7104ab9f5f3511a654ca
#
_cell.length_a   1.000
_cell.length_b   1.000
_cell.length_c   1.000
_cell.angle_alpha   90.00
_cell.angle_beta   90.00
_cell.angle_gamma   90.00
#
_symmetry.space_group_name_H-M   'P 1'
#
loop_
_entity.id
_entity.type
_entity.pdbx_description
1 polymer ?
#
loop_
_entity_poly.entity_id
_entity_poly.type
_entity_poly.pdbx_seq_one_letter_code
_entity_poly.pdbx_strand_id
1 'polypeptide(L)'
;MKLISWKKALSASLLSLPVLALSPSLALASEANLVIPHLDASQESLLIIGIAVCVLGMLFGWYQYKKVEKYQAHKTMLDVANTIYETCKIYLIQQGKFLIALFIIIGLCIAFYFGFLSQMPVGSVLFILMWTVIGILGSYSVAWYGIRMNTLANS
;
A
#
# COMPACT_ATOMS: atom_id res chain seq x y z
N MET A 1 -33.29 -27.45 18.73
CA MET A 1 -32.10 -26.71 18.28
C MET A 1 -31.35 -27.60 17.31
N LYS A 2 -31.46 -27.36 15.98
CA LYS A 2 -30.88 -28.22 14.93
C LYS A 2 -29.40 -27.89 14.78
N LEU A 3 -28.53 -28.78 15.18
CA LEU A 3 -27.12 -28.78 14.82
C LEU A 3 -27.00 -28.84 13.30
N ILE A 4 -26.82 -27.68 12.67
CA ILE A 4 -26.50 -27.61 11.26
C ILE A 4 -25.16 -28.33 11.09
N SER A 5 -25.20 -29.45 10.40
CA SER A 5 -24.06 -30.31 10.16
C SER A 5 -22.94 -29.53 9.45
N TRP A 6 -21.94 -29.14 10.17
CA TRP A 6 -20.71 -28.45 9.67
C TRP A 6 -20.08 -29.20 8.48
N LYS A 7 -20.30 -30.52 8.42
CA LYS A 7 -19.85 -31.35 7.29
C LYS A 7 -20.54 -31.01 5.98
N LYS A 8 -21.83 -30.60 6.01
CA LYS A 8 -22.57 -30.17 4.80
C LYS A 8 -22.16 -28.75 4.37
N ALA A 9 -21.80 -27.88 5.29
CA ALA A 9 -21.30 -26.54 4.98
C ALA A 9 -19.88 -26.61 4.37
N LEU A 10 -19.01 -27.46 4.91
CA LEU A 10 -17.67 -27.68 4.37
C LEU A 10 -17.70 -28.35 2.99
N SER A 11 -18.57 -29.31 2.74
CA SER A 11 -18.68 -29.94 1.43
C SER A 11 -19.26 -29.01 0.36
N ALA A 12 -20.17 -28.10 0.73
CA ALA A 12 -20.70 -27.09 -0.17
C ALA A 12 -19.64 -26.02 -0.54
N SER A 13 -18.79 -25.62 0.41
CA SER A 13 -17.70 -24.68 0.13
C SER A 13 -16.56 -25.29 -0.68
N LEU A 14 -16.28 -26.58 -0.50
CA LEU A 14 -15.28 -27.30 -1.30
C LEU A 14 -15.72 -27.56 -2.74
N LEU A 15 -17.03 -27.68 -3.00
CA LEU A 15 -17.57 -27.83 -4.35
C LEU A 15 -17.71 -26.52 -5.11
N SER A 16 -17.77 -25.37 -4.43
CA SER A 16 -17.83 -24.05 -5.08
C SER A 16 -16.47 -23.54 -5.56
N LEU A 17 -15.36 -23.99 -4.96
CA LEU A 17 -14.01 -23.60 -5.38
C LEU A 17 -13.68 -23.97 -6.85
N PRO A 18 -13.93 -25.20 -7.35
CA PRO A 18 -13.61 -25.55 -8.74
C PRO A 18 -14.52 -24.87 -9.76
N VAL A 19 -15.75 -24.48 -9.39
CA VAL A 19 -16.66 -23.75 -10.30
C VAL A 19 -16.19 -22.30 -10.52
N LEU A 20 -15.60 -21.66 -9.51
CA LEU A 20 -14.98 -20.34 -9.66
C LEU A 20 -13.70 -20.38 -10.51
N ALA A 21 -12.94 -21.49 -10.45
CA ALA A 21 -11.73 -21.66 -11.22
C ALA A 21 -11.95 -21.98 -12.71
N LEU A 22 -13.17 -22.42 -13.07
CA LEU A 22 -13.54 -22.83 -14.43
C LEU A 22 -14.25 -21.73 -15.25
N SER A 23 -14.46 -20.55 -14.70
CA SER A 23 -15.04 -19.44 -15.46
C SER A 23 -13.94 -18.68 -16.22
N PRO A 24 -13.81 -18.89 -17.55
CA PRO A 24 -12.78 -18.22 -18.35
C PRO A 24 -12.97 -16.70 -18.43
N SER A 25 -14.14 -16.19 -18.07
CA SER A 25 -14.46 -14.76 -18.01
C SER A 25 -13.74 -14.00 -16.87
N LEU A 26 -13.26 -14.69 -15.82
CA LEU A 26 -12.47 -14.07 -14.75
C LEU A 26 -10.99 -13.88 -15.14
N ALA A 27 -10.51 -14.61 -16.15
CA ALA A 27 -9.13 -14.49 -16.63
C ALA A 27 -8.90 -13.29 -17.57
N LEU A 28 -9.97 -12.68 -18.08
CA LEU A 28 -9.88 -11.54 -19.02
C LEU A 28 -9.92 -10.18 -18.33
N ALA A 29 -10.16 -10.13 -17.04
CA ALA A 29 -10.14 -8.89 -16.24
C ALA A 29 -8.72 -8.59 -15.71
N SER A 30 -7.72 -8.67 -16.59
CA SER A 30 -6.37 -8.20 -16.24
C SER A 30 -6.34 -6.69 -16.37
N GLU A 31 -6.12 -5.99 -15.26
CA GLU A 31 -5.93 -4.54 -15.23
C GLU A 31 -4.77 -4.08 -16.14
N ALA A 32 -3.85 -4.98 -16.48
CA ALA A 32 -2.76 -4.73 -17.42
C ALA A 32 -3.21 -4.41 -18.85
N ASN A 33 -4.42 -4.82 -19.22
CA ASN A 33 -5.03 -4.58 -20.53
C ASN A 33 -6.07 -3.46 -20.51
N LEU A 34 -6.14 -2.69 -19.44
CA LEU A 34 -7.08 -1.58 -19.31
C LEU A 34 -6.71 -0.46 -20.27
N VAL A 35 -7.58 -0.18 -21.23
CA VAL A 35 -7.45 0.98 -22.10
C VAL A 35 -7.97 2.19 -21.38
N ILE A 36 -7.10 3.14 -21.06
CA ILE A 36 -7.50 4.40 -20.42
C ILE A 36 -8.31 5.21 -21.43
N PRO A 37 -9.60 5.52 -21.16
CA PRO A 37 -10.39 6.35 -22.06
C PRO A 37 -9.82 7.76 -22.11
N HIS A 38 -10.05 8.45 -23.23
CA HIS A 38 -9.75 9.88 -23.31
C HIS A 38 -10.56 10.63 -22.27
N LEU A 39 -9.86 11.41 -21.45
CA LEU A 39 -10.47 12.22 -20.41
C LEU A 39 -11.13 13.44 -21.03
N ASP A 40 -12.37 13.70 -20.64
CA ASP A 40 -13.03 14.97 -20.94
C ASP A 40 -12.40 16.11 -20.15
N ALA A 41 -12.48 17.35 -20.66
CA ALA A 41 -11.92 18.53 -19.99
C ALA A 41 -12.42 18.72 -18.55
N SER A 42 -13.65 18.28 -18.25
CA SER A 42 -14.20 18.28 -16.88
C SER A 42 -13.52 17.27 -15.96
N GLN A 43 -13.17 16.08 -16.48
CA GLN A 43 -12.48 15.04 -15.73
C GLN A 43 -11.02 15.43 -15.48
N GLU A 44 -10.37 16.04 -16.47
CA GLU A 44 -9.01 16.55 -16.33
C GLU A 44 -8.92 17.65 -15.27
N SER A 45 -9.89 18.60 -15.26
CA SER A 45 -9.95 19.64 -14.23
C SER A 45 -10.18 19.06 -12.82
N LEU A 46 -11.00 18.01 -12.67
CA LEU A 46 -11.18 17.32 -11.39
C LEU A 46 -9.89 16.65 -10.89
N LEU A 47 -9.10 16.05 -11.79
CA LEU A 47 -7.80 15.48 -11.43
C LEU A 47 -6.82 16.56 -10.97
N ILE A 48 -6.77 17.70 -11.65
CA ILE A 48 -5.91 18.82 -11.26
C ILE A 48 -6.32 19.36 -9.89
N ILE A 49 -7.62 19.52 -9.63
CA ILE A 49 -8.13 19.92 -8.32
C ILE A 49 -7.75 18.90 -7.26
N GLY A 50 -7.88 17.59 -7.56
CA GLY A 50 -7.46 16.53 -6.66
C GLY A 50 -5.97 16.61 -6.28
N ILE A 51 -5.10 16.84 -7.27
CA ILE A 51 -3.67 17.04 -7.04
C ILE A 51 -3.41 18.29 -6.18
N ALA A 52 -4.10 19.40 -6.45
CA ALA A 52 -3.99 20.61 -5.67
C ALA A 52 -4.37 20.39 -4.20
N VAL A 53 -5.47 19.68 -3.94
CA VAL A 53 -5.90 19.29 -2.58
C VAL A 53 -4.85 18.42 -1.88
N CYS A 54 -4.24 17.45 -2.58
CA CYS A 54 -3.16 16.62 -2.04
C CYS A 54 -1.94 17.45 -1.64
N VAL A 55 -1.53 18.39 -2.49
CA VAL A 55 -0.40 19.29 -2.20
C VAL A 55 -0.70 20.17 -0.99
N LEU A 56 -1.91 20.74 -0.92
CA LEU A 56 -2.34 21.53 0.25
C LEU A 56 -2.37 20.69 1.52
N GLY A 57 -2.82 19.43 1.45
CA GLY A 57 -2.80 18.49 2.56
C GLY A 57 -1.38 18.17 3.04
N MET A 58 -0.44 17.98 2.12
CA MET A 58 0.98 17.77 2.47
C MET A 58 1.59 19.01 3.13
N LEU A 59 1.33 20.21 2.61
CA LEU A 59 1.80 21.47 3.21
C LEU A 59 1.20 21.69 4.60
N PHE A 60 -0.09 21.40 4.77
CA PHE A 60 -0.74 21.47 6.07
C PHE A 60 -0.13 20.47 7.06
N GLY A 61 0.10 19.22 6.66
CA GLY A 61 0.77 18.22 7.48
C GLY A 61 2.18 18.64 7.90
N TRP A 62 2.95 19.20 6.96
CA TRP A 62 4.26 19.75 7.25
C TRP A 62 4.21 20.91 8.25
N TYR A 63 3.27 21.83 8.06
CA TYR A 63 3.05 22.95 8.99
C TYR A 63 2.71 22.46 10.40
N GLN A 64 1.78 21.51 10.51
CA GLN A 64 1.39 20.94 11.80
C GLN A 64 2.56 20.22 12.49
N TYR A 65 3.36 19.46 11.72
CA TYR A 65 4.56 18.82 12.26
C TYR A 65 5.51 19.86 12.88
N LYS A 66 5.82 20.93 12.17
CA LYS A 66 6.69 22.01 12.65
C LYS A 66 6.11 22.75 13.84
N LYS A 67 4.80 22.84 13.94
CA LYS A 67 4.12 23.46 15.07
C LYS A 67 4.21 22.59 16.32
N VAL A 68 3.92 21.30 16.19
CA VAL A 68 3.97 20.33 17.31
C VAL A 68 5.39 20.17 17.84
N GLU A 69 6.41 20.13 16.95
CA GLU A 69 7.82 20.03 17.33
C GLU A 69 8.29 21.18 18.25
N LYS A 70 7.63 22.33 18.21
CA LYS A 70 7.95 23.50 19.02
C LYS A 70 7.36 23.50 20.43
N TYR A 71 6.38 22.63 20.72
CA TYR A 71 5.81 22.55 22.04
C TYR A 71 6.80 21.92 23.02
N GLN A 72 6.90 22.54 24.21
CA GLN A 72 7.72 22.02 25.29
C GLN A 72 6.93 20.96 26.06
N ALA A 73 7.47 19.75 26.08
CA ALA A 73 6.91 18.66 26.86
C ALA A 73 7.70 18.45 28.16
N HIS A 74 7.06 17.90 29.18
CA HIS A 74 7.74 17.56 30.44
C HIS A 74 8.75 16.44 30.21
N LYS A 75 9.92 16.53 30.86
CA LYS A 75 11.05 15.60 30.64
C LYS A 75 10.66 14.13 30.75
N THR A 76 9.84 13.78 31.73
CA THR A 76 9.38 12.39 31.95
C THR A 76 8.52 11.88 30.78
N MET A 77 7.70 12.75 30.19
CA MET A 77 6.90 12.40 29.01
C MET A 77 7.77 12.23 27.77
N LEU A 78 8.78 13.07 27.61
CA LEU A 78 9.75 12.94 26.54
C LEU A 78 10.53 11.62 26.63
N ASP A 79 10.92 11.17 27.81
CA ASP A 79 11.65 9.91 28.00
C ASP A 79 10.79 8.72 27.58
N VAL A 80 9.49 8.71 27.96
CA VAL A 80 8.52 7.69 27.54
C VAL A 80 8.28 7.75 26.03
N ALA A 81 8.05 8.93 25.49
CA ALA A 81 7.83 9.14 24.06
C ALA A 81 9.04 8.68 23.22
N ASN A 82 10.26 8.96 23.66
CA ASN A 82 11.49 8.50 23.02
C ASN A 82 11.60 6.96 23.05
N THR A 83 11.27 6.32 24.16
CA THR A 83 11.28 4.86 24.28
C THR A 83 10.28 4.23 23.30
N ILE A 84 9.07 4.78 23.20
CA ILE A 84 8.06 4.34 22.24
C ILE A 84 8.57 4.54 20.80
N TYR A 85 9.13 5.72 20.50
CA TYR A 85 9.66 6.02 19.18
C TYR A 85 10.76 5.05 18.75
N GLU A 86 11.75 4.80 19.62
CA GLU A 86 12.84 3.86 19.30
C GLU A 86 12.32 2.44 19.08
N THR A 87 11.35 2.00 19.88
CA THR A 87 10.73 0.67 19.71
C THR A 87 10.00 0.59 18.35
N CYS A 88 9.18 1.58 18.02
CA CYS A 88 8.47 1.63 16.74
C CYS A 88 9.42 1.75 15.55
N LYS A 89 10.51 2.49 15.69
CA LYS A 89 11.56 2.63 14.67
C LYS A 89 12.25 1.30 14.39
N ILE A 90 12.62 0.54 15.44
CA ILE A 90 13.20 -0.80 15.28
C ILE A 90 12.24 -1.72 14.55
N TYR A 91 10.96 -1.72 14.93
CA TYR A 91 9.93 -2.49 14.25
C TYR A 91 9.82 -2.10 12.77
N LEU A 92 9.78 -0.80 12.45
CA LEU A 92 9.67 -0.31 11.10
C LEU A 92 10.88 -0.71 10.24
N ILE A 93 12.09 -0.63 10.78
CA ILE A 93 13.32 -1.09 10.10
C ILE A 93 13.26 -2.59 9.82
N GLN A 94 12.79 -3.39 10.77
CA GLN A 94 12.65 -4.82 10.58
C GLN A 94 11.59 -5.15 9.52
N GLN A 95 10.46 -4.43 9.55
CA GLN A 95 9.42 -4.53 8.52
C GLN A 95 9.95 -4.12 7.14
N GLY A 96 10.79 -3.09 7.07
CA GLY A 96 11.45 -2.67 5.82
C GLY A 96 12.31 -3.76 5.21
N LYS A 97 13.09 -4.48 6.01
CA LYS A 97 13.89 -5.63 5.56
C LYS A 97 12.99 -6.75 5.00
N PHE A 98 11.88 -7.03 5.68
CA PHE A 98 10.91 -8.02 5.22
C PHE A 98 10.25 -7.59 3.90
N LEU A 99 9.90 -6.31 3.74
CA LEU A 99 9.35 -5.78 2.50
C LEU A 99 10.31 -5.91 1.33
N ILE A 100 11.61 -5.70 1.55
CA ILE A 100 12.63 -5.89 0.50
C ILE A 100 12.69 -7.36 0.08
N ALA A 101 12.71 -8.30 1.03
CA ALA A 101 12.71 -9.72 0.71
C ALA A 101 11.44 -10.12 -0.06
N LEU A 102 10.27 -9.64 0.37
CA LEU A 102 9.00 -9.88 -0.30
C LEU A 102 8.97 -9.26 -1.71
N PHE A 103 9.50 -8.04 -1.85
CA PHE A 103 9.60 -7.38 -3.16
C PHE A 103 10.47 -8.16 -4.14
N ILE A 104 11.57 -8.76 -3.69
CA ILE A 104 12.40 -9.61 -4.56
C ILE A 104 11.58 -10.79 -5.09
N ILE A 105 10.85 -11.48 -4.21
CA ILE A 105 10.02 -12.63 -4.61
C ILE A 105 8.91 -12.20 -5.57
N ILE A 106 8.14 -11.18 -5.21
CA ILE A 106 7.03 -10.68 -6.03
C ILE A 106 7.56 -10.06 -7.32
N GLY A 107 8.66 -9.32 -7.27
CA GLY A 107 9.29 -8.72 -8.43
C GLY A 107 9.75 -9.76 -9.46
N LEU A 108 10.29 -10.89 -9.00
CA LEU A 108 10.62 -12.02 -9.87
C LEU A 108 9.36 -12.63 -10.50
N CYS A 109 8.27 -12.78 -9.73
CA CYS A 109 7.00 -13.25 -10.26
C CYS A 109 6.42 -12.28 -11.31
N ILE A 110 6.48 -10.97 -11.07
CA ILE A 110 6.04 -9.93 -12.00
C ILE A 110 6.89 -9.99 -13.28
N ALA A 111 8.20 -10.04 -13.15
CA ALA A 111 9.11 -10.12 -14.29
C ALA A 111 8.87 -11.38 -15.13
N PHE A 112 8.68 -12.53 -14.49
CA PHE A 112 8.39 -13.79 -15.16
C PHE A 112 7.02 -13.75 -15.85
N TYR A 113 5.97 -13.32 -15.16
CA TYR A 113 4.62 -13.29 -15.70
C TYR A 113 4.50 -12.31 -16.88
N PHE A 114 4.89 -11.06 -16.68
CA PHE A 114 4.74 -10.04 -17.73
C PHE A 114 5.81 -10.15 -18.82
N GLY A 115 7.04 -10.50 -18.47
CA GLY A 115 8.12 -10.61 -19.43
C GLY A 115 8.08 -11.90 -20.25
N PHE A 116 7.80 -13.03 -19.61
CA PHE A 116 7.88 -14.34 -20.26
C PHE A 116 6.50 -14.87 -20.70
N LEU A 117 5.48 -14.86 -19.82
CA LEU A 117 4.15 -15.38 -20.18
C LEU A 117 3.37 -14.41 -21.06
N SER A 118 3.32 -13.14 -20.70
CA SER A 118 2.55 -12.10 -21.39
C SER A 118 3.34 -11.48 -22.54
N GLN A 119 4.63 -11.81 -22.69
CA GLN A 119 5.54 -11.31 -23.74
C GLN A 119 5.51 -9.78 -23.90
N MET A 120 5.33 -9.07 -22.80
CA MET A 120 5.36 -7.61 -22.80
C MET A 120 6.78 -7.09 -23.10
N PRO A 121 6.92 -5.94 -23.76
CA PRO A 121 8.22 -5.32 -23.97
C PRO A 121 8.90 -5.04 -22.62
N VAL A 122 10.21 -5.27 -22.55
CA VAL A 122 11.01 -5.12 -21.32
C VAL A 122 10.81 -3.75 -20.66
N GLY A 123 10.63 -2.69 -21.48
CA GLY A 123 10.37 -1.34 -20.97
C GLY A 123 9.09 -1.26 -20.10
N SER A 124 8.02 -1.95 -20.51
CA SER A 124 6.76 -1.99 -19.74
C SER A 124 6.92 -2.74 -18.43
N VAL A 125 7.67 -3.86 -18.44
CA VAL A 125 7.96 -4.63 -17.21
C VAL A 125 8.78 -3.80 -16.21
N LEU A 126 9.81 -3.12 -16.70
CA LEU A 126 10.62 -2.22 -15.87
C LEU A 126 9.78 -1.06 -15.31
N PHE A 127 8.87 -0.52 -16.09
CA PHE A 127 7.96 0.53 -15.66
C PHE A 127 7.04 0.06 -14.52
N ILE A 128 6.47 -1.16 -14.62
CA ILE A 128 5.66 -1.77 -13.56
C ILE A 128 6.49 -1.95 -12.28
N LEU A 129 7.71 -2.50 -12.39
CA LEU A 129 8.59 -2.68 -11.25
C LEU A 129 8.98 -1.35 -10.59
N MET A 130 9.28 -0.34 -11.40
CA MET A 130 9.58 1.02 -10.89
C MET A 130 8.42 1.59 -10.10
N TRP A 131 7.19 1.51 -10.61
CA TRP A 131 6.01 2.00 -9.89
C TRP A 131 5.71 1.19 -8.63
N THR A 132 6.00 -0.11 -8.63
CA THR A 132 5.90 -0.94 -7.43
C THR A 132 6.87 -0.47 -6.35
N VAL A 133 8.12 -0.16 -6.71
CA VAL A 133 9.10 0.41 -5.77
C VAL A 133 8.63 1.76 -5.23
N ILE A 134 8.15 2.65 -6.10
CA ILE A 134 7.63 3.96 -5.69
C ILE A 134 6.46 3.81 -4.72
N GLY A 135 5.55 2.86 -4.97
CA GLY A 135 4.42 2.55 -4.07
C GLY A 135 4.89 2.07 -2.69
N ILE A 136 5.85 1.16 -2.64
CA ILE A 136 6.43 0.66 -1.38
C ILE A 136 7.11 1.80 -0.62
N LEU A 137 7.93 2.60 -1.28
CA LEU A 137 8.62 3.73 -0.67
C LEU A 137 7.64 4.80 -0.16
N GLY A 138 6.57 5.07 -0.92
CA GLY A 138 5.51 5.99 -0.51
C GLY A 138 4.82 5.52 0.77
N SER A 139 4.35 4.27 0.81
CA SER A 139 3.71 3.68 1.98
C SER A 139 4.64 3.66 3.21
N TYR A 140 5.90 3.29 3.00
CA TYR A 140 6.91 3.26 4.05
C TYR A 140 7.20 4.65 4.62
N SER A 141 7.28 5.65 3.75
CA SER A 141 7.50 7.05 4.15
C SER A 141 6.34 7.60 4.98
N VAL A 142 5.10 7.27 4.60
CA VAL A 142 3.89 7.65 5.35
C VAL A 142 3.89 6.98 6.73
N ALA A 143 4.25 5.70 6.81
CA ALA A 143 4.34 4.99 8.09
C ALA A 143 5.41 5.59 9.00
N TRP A 144 6.59 5.92 8.45
CA TRP A 144 7.66 6.59 9.20
C TRP A 144 7.22 7.95 9.74
N TYR A 145 6.63 8.77 8.87
CA TYR A 145 6.11 10.08 9.26
C TYR A 145 5.00 9.96 10.32
N GLY A 146 4.08 9.02 10.15
CA GLY A 146 2.98 8.76 11.08
C GLY A 146 3.47 8.38 12.48
N ILE A 147 4.44 7.48 12.58
CA ILE A 147 5.07 7.11 13.86
C ILE A 147 5.72 8.34 14.51
N ARG A 148 6.48 9.11 13.75
CA ARG A 148 7.16 10.30 14.26
C ARG A 148 6.16 11.34 14.77
N MET A 149 5.14 11.64 13.96
CA MET A 149 4.12 12.62 14.32
C MET A 149 3.30 12.19 15.53
N ASN A 150 2.88 10.92 15.57
CA ASN A 150 2.11 10.37 16.67
C ASN A 150 2.89 10.43 18.00
N THR A 151 4.16 10.08 17.97
CA THR A 151 5.02 10.14 19.15
C THR A 151 5.21 11.56 19.65
N LEU A 152 5.43 12.51 18.75
CA LEU A 152 5.54 13.94 19.12
C LEU A 152 4.24 14.53 19.64
N ALA A 153 3.10 14.12 19.08
CA ALA A 153 1.79 14.64 19.52
C ALA A 153 1.34 14.09 20.88
N ASN A 154 1.87 12.95 21.31
CA ASN A 154 1.54 12.29 22.57
C ASN A 154 2.60 12.55 23.67
N SER A 155 3.63 13.32 23.40
CA SER A 155 4.63 13.76 24.38
C SER A 155 4.29 15.12 24.97
#